data_23b7481ec412d2ca7efc63924945959d
#
_entry.id   23b7481ec412d2ca7efc63924945959d
#
_cell.length_a   1.000
_cell.length_b   1.000
_cell.length_c   1.000
_cell.angle_alpha   90.00
_cell.angle_beta   90.00
_cell.angle_gamma   90.00
#
_symmetry.space_group_name_H-M   'P 1'
#
loop_
_entity.id
_entity.type
_entity.pdbx_description
1 polymer ?
#
loop_
_entity_poly.entity_id
_entity_poly.type
_entity_poly.pdbx_seq_one_letter_code
_entity_poly.pdbx_strand_id
1 'polypeptide(L)'
;LKLFIENNVSLAKPGEFTLRAFLNKKLDLTQAEAVADLIKSDSEAAHEIALNQMRGGYSKEVKDLRSQLLNFASLIELELDFSEEDVEFADRNELHKLLDKIEVKLKELIGSFSYGGAIKNGVPVAIVGKPNSGKSSLLNKLLNENKAIVSDIPGTTRDLIEDTLTIRGIQFRFIDTAGLRKSTDKIESIGISKAIKVAKKAKIILYLIEVNECDVNSIKGDFETFSNEKVIIIPIFSKVDLKNKNEGNSLFYQNNVKILGIDLSNSIQISIFDDLTIKNLKEQLFKKTSDLKSSPNNTIVSNVRHYSSMRASLKSVKNIKRSLKKGVSGDLLSVDIKEALNSLGEITGEITNDE
;
A
#
# COMPACT_ATOMS: atom_id res chain seq x y z
N LEU A 1 30.41 20.52 23.64
CA LEU A 1 29.06 21.08 23.59
C LEU A 1 28.99 22.45 24.27
N LYS A 2 29.46 22.60 25.53
CA LYS A 2 29.43 23.87 26.27
C LYS A 2 30.07 25.03 25.49
N LEU A 3 31.25 24.82 24.94
CA LEU A 3 32.01 25.76 24.14
C LEU A 3 31.27 26.24 22.87
N PHE A 4 30.51 25.35 22.21
CA PHE A 4 29.69 25.73 21.08
C PHE A 4 28.48 26.57 21.48
N ILE A 5 27.84 26.24 22.61
CA ILE A 5 26.68 27.00 23.13
C ILE A 5 27.13 28.42 23.55
N GLU A 6 28.30 28.55 24.19
CA GLU A 6 28.89 29.84 24.57
C GLU A 6 29.23 30.72 23.36
N ASN A 7 29.42 30.11 22.18
CA ASN A 7 29.64 30.83 20.91
C ASN A 7 28.36 30.91 20.03
N ASN A 8 27.18 30.97 20.66
CA ASN A 8 25.87 31.11 19.99
C ASN A 8 25.53 29.98 18.97
N VAL A 9 26.14 28.82 19.12
CA VAL A 9 25.73 27.66 18.33
C VAL A 9 24.59 26.94 19.02
N SER A 10 23.47 26.79 18.35
CA SER A 10 22.30 26.08 18.87
C SER A 10 22.29 24.61 18.43
N LEU A 11 21.68 23.77 19.24
CA LEU A 11 21.41 22.39 18.85
C LEU A 11 20.37 22.38 17.73
N ALA A 12 20.61 21.56 16.72
CA ALA A 12 19.68 21.39 15.61
C ALA A 12 18.35 20.78 16.10
N LYS A 13 17.25 21.29 15.57
CA LYS A 13 15.92 20.73 15.81
C LYS A 13 15.74 19.40 15.04
N PRO A 14 14.83 18.52 15.47
CA PRO A 14 14.50 17.32 14.72
C PRO A 14 14.15 17.64 13.26
N GLY A 15 14.84 16.99 12.30
CA GLY A 15 14.65 17.19 10.87
C GLY A 15 15.37 18.42 10.27
N GLU A 16 16.04 19.25 11.06
CA GLU A 16 16.67 20.50 10.58
C GLU A 16 17.76 20.24 9.52
N PHE A 17 18.58 19.21 9.68
CA PHE A 17 19.59 18.86 8.67
C PHE A 17 18.96 18.48 7.34
N THR A 18 17.89 17.68 7.38
CA THR A 18 17.15 17.26 6.19
C THR A 18 16.47 18.45 5.52
N LEU A 19 15.87 19.36 6.31
CA LEU A 19 15.26 20.59 5.80
C LEU A 19 16.32 21.48 5.11
N ARG A 20 17.48 21.69 5.75
CA ARG A 20 18.56 22.46 5.15
C ARG A 20 19.13 21.82 3.88
N ALA A 21 19.21 20.48 3.85
CA ALA A 21 19.65 19.76 2.65
C ALA A 21 18.65 19.96 1.50
N PHE A 22 17.34 19.93 1.78
CA PHE A 22 16.30 20.24 0.80
C PHE A 22 16.38 21.70 0.31
N LEU A 23 16.43 22.69 1.21
CA LEU A 23 16.55 24.11 0.85
C LEU A 23 17.80 24.42 0.04
N ASN A 24 18.90 23.71 0.30
CA ASN A 24 20.16 23.83 -0.46
C ASN A 24 20.21 22.91 -1.69
N LYS A 25 19.10 22.35 -2.14
CA LYS A 25 18.99 21.46 -3.34
C LYS A 25 19.93 20.25 -3.30
N LYS A 26 20.33 19.78 -2.10
CA LYS A 26 21.11 18.54 -1.92
C LYS A 26 20.22 17.30 -1.95
N LEU A 27 18.98 17.45 -1.52
CA LEU A 27 17.91 16.46 -1.57
C LEU A 27 16.70 17.10 -2.22
N ASP A 28 15.91 16.33 -2.95
CA ASP A 28 14.56 16.75 -3.31
C ASP A 28 13.57 16.41 -2.18
N LEU A 29 12.31 16.89 -2.32
CA LEU A 29 11.30 16.69 -1.28
C LEU A 29 11.00 15.20 -1.05
N THR A 30 10.98 14.40 -2.11
CA THR A 30 10.77 12.95 -2.05
C THR A 30 11.87 12.25 -1.24
N GLN A 31 13.13 12.65 -1.47
CA GLN A 31 14.28 12.13 -0.74
C GLN A 31 14.28 12.60 0.72
N ALA A 32 13.90 13.85 0.98
CA ALA A 32 13.81 14.40 2.33
C ALA A 32 12.72 13.67 3.15
N GLU A 33 11.57 13.37 2.56
CA GLU A 33 10.52 12.56 3.18
C GLU A 33 10.99 11.12 3.41
N ALA A 34 11.76 10.55 2.50
CA ALA A 34 12.31 9.20 2.63
C ALA A 34 13.26 9.05 3.82
N VAL A 35 14.00 10.09 4.20
CA VAL A 35 14.81 10.08 5.44
C VAL A 35 13.94 9.87 6.68
N ALA A 36 12.80 10.56 6.75
CA ALA A 36 11.87 10.38 7.86
C ALA A 36 11.23 8.98 7.86
N ASP A 37 10.92 8.45 6.68
CA ASP A 37 10.37 7.12 6.51
C ASP A 37 11.39 6.04 6.90
N LEU A 38 12.67 6.24 6.58
CA LEU A 38 13.77 5.34 6.95
C LEU A 38 13.92 5.25 8.48
N ILE A 39 13.87 6.40 9.17
CA ILE A 39 13.96 6.45 10.64
C ILE A 39 12.76 5.76 11.31
N LYS A 40 11.58 5.82 10.68
CA LYS A 40 10.32 5.24 11.20
C LYS A 40 10.08 3.80 10.78
N SER A 41 10.93 3.23 9.94
CA SER A 41 10.70 1.90 9.38
C SER A 41 10.85 0.82 10.45
N ASP A 42 9.79 0.04 10.67
CA ASP A 42 9.71 -1.05 11.67
C ASP A 42 9.92 -2.44 11.03
N SER A 43 10.20 -2.49 9.73
CA SER A 43 10.42 -3.74 9.00
C SER A 43 11.48 -3.59 7.92
N GLU A 44 12.17 -4.70 7.60
CA GLU A 44 13.19 -4.73 6.56
C GLU A 44 12.64 -4.27 5.20
N ALA A 45 11.44 -4.71 4.83
CA ALA A 45 10.80 -4.33 3.58
C ALA A 45 10.45 -2.82 3.54
N ALA A 46 9.98 -2.24 4.65
CA ALA A 46 9.72 -0.80 4.74
C ALA A 46 11.04 0.01 4.66
N HIS A 47 12.09 -0.49 5.31
CA HIS A 47 13.43 0.09 5.26
C HIS A 47 13.98 0.11 3.83
N GLU A 48 13.87 -1.00 3.10
CA GLU A 48 14.31 -1.10 1.70
C GLU A 48 13.58 -0.12 0.79
N ILE A 49 12.26 0.01 0.92
CA ILE A 49 11.46 0.99 0.15
C ILE A 49 11.93 2.42 0.44
N ALA A 50 12.10 2.78 1.73
CA ALA A 50 12.56 4.11 2.13
C ALA A 50 13.98 4.39 1.63
N LEU A 51 14.90 3.43 1.71
CA LEU A 51 16.27 3.53 1.23
C LEU A 51 16.33 3.74 -0.29
N ASN A 52 15.54 2.98 -1.04
CA ASN A 52 15.45 3.13 -2.50
C ASN A 52 14.91 4.52 -2.88
N GLN A 53 13.91 5.03 -2.15
CA GLN A 53 13.38 6.36 -2.39
C GLN A 53 14.38 7.47 -2.02
N MET A 54 15.13 7.31 -0.92
CA MET A 54 16.21 8.24 -0.52
C MET A 54 17.32 8.31 -1.57
N ARG A 55 17.60 7.22 -2.29
CA ARG A 55 18.55 7.17 -3.42
C ARG A 55 18.02 7.79 -4.71
N GLY A 56 16.83 8.35 -4.68
CA GLY A 56 16.22 9.00 -5.84
C GLY A 56 15.03 8.23 -6.46
N GLY A 57 14.88 6.93 -6.23
CA GLY A 57 13.72 6.14 -6.63
C GLY A 57 13.08 6.56 -7.95
N TYR A 58 11.79 6.90 -7.90
CA TYR A 58 11.05 7.41 -9.07
C TYR A 58 11.22 8.93 -9.30
N SER A 59 11.82 9.68 -8.38
CA SER A 59 11.91 11.15 -8.51
C SER A 59 12.72 11.57 -9.74
N LYS A 60 13.79 10.84 -10.06
CA LYS A 60 14.58 11.10 -11.26
C LYS A 60 13.77 10.93 -12.54
N GLU A 61 13.01 9.84 -12.65
CA GLU A 61 12.17 9.59 -13.82
C GLU A 61 11.05 10.63 -13.95
N VAL A 62 10.44 11.05 -12.82
CA VAL A 62 9.42 12.11 -12.82
C VAL A 62 10.01 13.44 -13.26
N LYS A 63 11.22 13.78 -12.80
CA LYS A 63 11.94 14.99 -13.24
C LYS A 63 12.25 14.97 -14.72
N ASP A 64 12.72 13.85 -15.23
CA ASP A 64 13.03 13.71 -16.68
C ASP A 64 11.77 13.88 -17.53
N LEU A 65 10.66 13.26 -17.13
CA LEU A 65 9.38 13.42 -17.83
C LEU A 65 8.84 14.86 -17.74
N ARG A 66 8.97 15.50 -16.56
CA ARG A 66 8.60 16.89 -16.35
C ARG A 66 9.42 17.83 -17.23
N SER A 67 10.76 17.63 -17.31
CA SER A 67 11.64 18.45 -18.15
C SER A 67 11.28 18.32 -19.64
N GLN A 68 10.98 17.12 -20.12
CA GLN A 68 10.52 16.93 -21.50
C GLN A 68 9.19 17.65 -21.76
N LEU A 69 8.23 17.56 -20.81
CA LEU A 69 6.94 18.26 -20.94
C LEU A 69 7.10 19.78 -20.88
N LEU A 70 8.03 20.30 -20.09
CA LEU A 70 8.36 21.71 -20.00
C LEU A 70 8.90 22.24 -21.35
N ASN A 71 9.76 21.47 -22.03
CA ASN A 71 10.24 21.84 -23.36
C ASN A 71 9.09 21.97 -24.37
N PHE A 72 8.10 21.07 -24.32
CA PHE A 72 6.91 21.18 -25.15
C PHE A 72 6.04 22.37 -24.77
N ALA A 73 5.91 22.68 -23.48
CA ALA A 73 5.20 23.88 -23.03
C ALA A 73 5.82 25.14 -23.62
N SER A 74 7.16 25.26 -23.57
CA SER A 74 7.87 26.42 -24.15
C SER A 74 7.70 26.53 -25.64
N LEU A 75 7.69 25.41 -26.39
CA LEU A 75 7.45 25.43 -27.85
C LEU A 75 6.02 25.87 -28.20
N ILE A 76 5.03 25.43 -27.39
CA ILE A 76 3.64 25.84 -27.59
C ILE A 76 3.44 27.31 -27.23
N GLU A 77 4.11 27.81 -26.18
CA GLU A 77 4.08 29.26 -25.86
C GLU A 77 4.70 30.08 -26.96
N LEU A 78 5.82 29.62 -27.57
CA LEU A 78 6.42 30.26 -28.72
C LEU A 78 5.47 30.29 -29.91
N GLU A 79 4.71 29.22 -30.19
CA GLU A 79 3.66 29.23 -31.25
C GLU A 79 2.58 30.29 -30.99
N LEU A 80 2.20 30.49 -29.70
CA LEU A 80 1.20 31.49 -29.35
C LEU A 80 1.71 32.92 -29.57
N ASP A 81 3.00 33.17 -29.26
CA ASP A 81 3.61 34.49 -29.51
C ASP A 81 3.74 34.80 -30.99
N PHE A 82 3.91 33.78 -31.85
CA PHE A 82 3.97 33.93 -33.32
C PHE A 82 2.69 33.48 -34.03
N SER A 83 1.55 33.56 -33.33
CA SER A 83 0.24 33.08 -33.84
C SER A 83 -0.23 33.75 -35.14
N GLU A 84 0.31 34.92 -35.52
CA GLU A 84 0.04 35.61 -36.77
C GLU A 84 0.75 34.98 -37.99
N GLU A 85 1.77 34.12 -37.75
CA GLU A 85 2.63 33.56 -38.82
C GLU A 85 2.27 32.11 -39.19
N ASP A 86 1.26 31.49 -38.58
CA ASP A 86 0.80 30.09 -38.80
C ASP A 86 1.95 29.06 -38.72
N VAL A 87 2.91 29.25 -37.79
CA VAL A 87 4.09 28.37 -37.63
C VAL A 87 3.83 27.37 -36.52
N GLU A 88 4.03 26.07 -36.77
CA GLU A 88 4.03 25.02 -35.76
C GLU A 88 5.49 24.68 -35.38
N PHE A 89 5.89 24.97 -34.12
CA PHE A 89 7.21 24.63 -33.58
C PHE A 89 7.21 23.29 -32.82
N ALA A 90 6.08 22.95 -32.19
CA ALA A 90 5.93 21.72 -31.42
C ALA A 90 5.37 20.59 -32.27
N ASP A 91 6.15 19.53 -32.49
CA ASP A 91 5.64 18.33 -33.15
C ASP A 91 4.58 17.65 -32.30
N ARG A 92 3.34 17.71 -32.73
CA ARG A 92 2.15 17.16 -32.07
C ARG A 92 2.27 15.63 -31.89
N ASN A 93 2.94 14.92 -32.81
CA ASN A 93 3.12 13.48 -32.73
C ASN A 93 4.14 13.13 -31.61
N GLU A 94 5.23 13.90 -31.52
CA GLU A 94 6.21 13.71 -30.44
C GLU A 94 5.61 14.05 -29.07
N LEU A 95 4.81 15.12 -28.97
CA LEU A 95 4.05 15.42 -27.77
C LEU A 95 3.11 14.26 -27.39
N HIS A 96 2.42 13.68 -28.38
CA HIS A 96 1.52 12.54 -28.13
C HIS A 96 2.29 11.33 -27.59
N LYS A 97 3.44 10.99 -28.13
CA LYS A 97 4.32 9.91 -27.65
C LYS A 97 4.81 10.18 -26.24
N LEU A 98 5.19 11.42 -25.93
CA LEU A 98 5.60 11.81 -24.58
C LEU A 98 4.45 11.65 -23.58
N LEU A 99 3.26 12.14 -23.91
CA LEU A 99 2.08 12.00 -23.05
C LEU A 99 1.70 10.53 -22.82
N ASP A 100 1.90 9.65 -23.80
CA ASP A 100 1.72 8.20 -23.64
C ASP A 100 2.73 7.62 -22.65
N LYS A 101 4.00 8.00 -22.74
CA LYS A 101 5.04 7.59 -21.79
C LYS A 101 4.72 8.04 -20.36
N ILE A 102 4.31 9.31 -20.20
CA ILE A 102 3.92 9.87 -18.89
C ILE A 102 2.71 9.11 -18.33
N GLU A 103 1.68 8.88 -19.16
CA GLU A 103 0.47 8.15 -18.76
C GLU A 103 0.77 6.74 -18.28
N VAL A 104 1.60 5.99 -19.02
CA VAL A 104 2.01 4.62 -18.66
C VAL A 104 2.77 4.65 -17.33
N LYS A 105 3.74 5.54 -17.18
CA LYS A 105 4.55 5.62 -15.96
C LYS A 105 3.72 6.03 -14.74
N LEU A 106 2.85 7.03 -14.88
CA LEU A 106 1.96 7.44 -13.79
C LEU A 106 1.00 6.31 -13.37
N LYS A 107 0.44 5.55 -14.33
CA LYS A 107 -0.41 4.39 -14.02
C LYS A 107 0.35 3.30 -13.27
N GLU A 108 1.59 3.02 -13.66
CA GLU A 108 2.47 2.07 -12.98
C GLU A 108 2.72 2.50 -11.52
N LEU A 109 3.15 3.75 -11.33
CA LEU A 109 3.44 4.31 -10.00
C LEU A 109 2.19 4.36 -9.10
N ILE A 110 1.05 4.81 -9.63
CA ILE A 110 -0.24 4.82 -8.93
C ILE A 110 -0.65 3.40 -8.54
N GLY A 111 -0.45 2.42 -9.43
CA GLY A 111 -0.75 1.01 -9.16
C GLY A 111 0.08 0.44 -8.01
N SER A 112 1.31 0.87 -7.83
CA SER A 112 2.21 0.40 -6.75
C SER A 112 1.82 0.90 -5.36
N PHE A 113 1.01 1.98 -5.26
CA PHE A 113 0.68 2.65 -3.99
C PHE A 113 -0.01 1.72 -2.98
N SER A 114 -0.90 0.85 -3.43
CA SER A 114 -1.61 -0.08 -2.52
C SER A 114 -0.65 -1.02 -1.80
N TYR A 115 0.35 -1.52 -2.52
CA TYR A 115 1.42 -2.36 -1.97
C TYR A 115 2.37 -1.54 -1.09
N GLY A 116 2.89 -0.41 -1.59
CA GLY A 116 3.82 0.45 -0.86
C GLY A 116 3.26 0.96 0.46
N GLY A 117 2.00 1.40 0.48
CA GLY A 117 1.32 1.82 1.70
C GLY A 117 1.12 0.67 2.69
N ALA A 118 0.84 -0.54 2.19
CA ALA A 118 0.72 -1.71 3.04
C ALA A 118 2.06 -2.13 3.65
N ILE A 119 3.16 -2.10 2.89
CA ILE A 119 4.49 -2.42 3.41
C ILE A 119 4.98 -1.37 4.41
N LYS A 120 4.80 -0.08 4.10
CA LYS A 120 5.23 1.03 4.97
C LYS A 120 4.55 1.02 6.33
N ASN A 121 3.24 0.74 6.37
CA ASN A 121 2.43 0.81 7.59
C ASN A 121 2.12 -0.56 8.19
N GLY A 122 2.71 -1.62 7.68
CA GLY A 122 2.33 -3.00 7.96
C GLY A 122 1.07 -3.43 7.18
N VAL A 123 1.09 -4.66 6.66
CA VAL A 123 -0.04 -5.24 5.92
C VAL A 123 -1.23 -5.45 6.85
N PRO A 124 -2.35 -4.75 6.69
CA PRO A 124 -3.48 -4.90 7.60
C PRO A 124 -4.19 -6.23 7.35
N VAL A 125 -4.24 -7.06 8.39
CA VAL A 125 -4.86 -8.39 8.40
C VAL A 125 -6.04 -8.40 9.36
N ALA A 126 -7.18 -8.91 8.91
CA ALA A 126 -8.33 -9.17 9.76
C ALA A 126 -8.53 -10.67 9.99
N ILE A 127 -8.91 -11.05 11.20
CA ILE A 127 -9.32 -12.42 11.53
C ILE A 127 -10.83 -12.41 11.72
N VAL A 128 -11.55 -13.11 10.84
CA VAL A 128 -13.01 -13.16 10.81
C VAL A 128 -13.49 -14.62 10.87
N GLY A 129 -14.68 -14.86 11.37
CA GLY A 129 -15.28 -16.18 11.48
C GLY A 129 -16.35 -16.22 12.57
N LYS A 130 -17.14 -17.30 12.61
CA LYS A 130 -18.20 -17.51 13.61
C LYS A 130 -17.64 -17.48 15.04
N PRO A 131 -18.49 -17.25 16.07
CA PRO A 131 -18.12 -17.46 17.46
C PRO A 131 -17.46 -18.84 17.64
N ASN A 132 -16.51 -18.93 18.57
CA ASN A 132 -15.79 -20.18 18.90
C ASN A 132 -14.93 -20.81 17.76
N SER A 133 -14.84 -20.21 16.59
CA SER A 133 -14.01 -20.73 15.47
C SER A 133 -12.50 -20.70 15.73
N GLY A 134 -12.04 -20.22 16.90
CA GLY A 134 -10.61 -20.20 17.27
C GLY A 134 -9.85 -18.91 16.90
N LYS A 135 -10.55 -17.80 16.60
CA LYS A 135 -9.93 -16.51 16.23
C LYS A 135 -8.91 -16.01 17.25
N SER A 136 -9.31 -15.93 18.52
CA SER A 136 -8.44 -15.45 19.61
C SER A 136 -7.25 -16.39 19.84
N SER A 137 -7.49 -17.70 19.77
CA SER A 137 -6.44 -18.72 19.93
C SER A 137 -5.41 -18.65 18.81
N LEU A 138 -5.85 -18.46 17.56
CA LEU A 138 -4.96 -18.27 16.41
C LEU A 138 -4.14 -16.99 16.55
N LEU A 139 -4.79 -15.87 16.88
CA LEU A 139 -4.08 -14.60 17.09
C LEU A 139 -3.00 -14.74 18.17
N ASN A 140 -3.34 -15.30 19.33
CA ASN A 140 -2.39 -15.50 20.42
C ASN A 140 -1.23 -16.42 20.01
N LYS A 141 -1.50 -17.49 19.26
CA LYS A 141 -0.45 -18.39 18.77
C LYS A 141 0.50 -17.66 17.81
N LEU A 142 -0.02 -16.88 16.88
CA LEU A 142 0.78 -16.10 15.93
C LEU A 142 1.67 -15.04 16.62
N LEU A 143 1.13 -14.38 17.66
CA LEU A 143 1.84 -13.31 18.37
C LEU A 143 2.85 -13.83 19.41
N ASN A 144 2.53 -14.92 20.10
CA ASN A 144 3.40 -15.45 21.15
C ASN A 144 4.72 -16.02 20.62
N GLU A 145 4.73 -16.53 19.39
CA GLU A 145 5.97 -16.97 18.76
C GLU A 145 6.95 -15.82 18.48
N ASN A 146 6.47 -14.59 18.33
CA ASN A 146 7.31 -13.40 18.12
C ASN A 146 7.86 -12.80 19.43
N LYS A 147 7.17 -12.96 20.56
CA LYS A 147 7.65 -12.42 21.84
C LYS A 147 8.94 -13.09 22.34
N ALA A 148 9.26 -14.28 21.83
CA ALA A 148 10.50 -14.99 22.16
C ALA A 148 11.76 -14.36 21.51
N ILE A 149 11.62 -13.37 20.62
CA ILE A 149 12.75 -12.82 19.83
C ILE A 149 13.03 -11.35 20.17
N VAL A 150 12.11 -10.63 20.84
CA VAL A 150 12.29 -9.21 21.15
C VAL A 150 12.85 -9.05 22.55
N SER A 151 14.09 -8.52 22.66
CA SER A 151 14.70 -8.12 23.93
C SER A 151 13.90 -6.96 24.55
N ASP A 152 13.66 -7.02 25.85
CA ASP A 152 13.10 -5.96 26.68
C ASP A 152 14.03 -4.73 26.69
N ILE A 153 13.85 -3.81 25.75
CA ILE A 153 14.44 -2.48 25.86
C ILE A 153 13.38 -1.56 26.48
N PRO A 154 13.54 -1.11 27.73
CA PRO A 154 12.61 -0.19 28.38
C PRO A 154 12.71 1.18 27.68
N GLY A 155 11.60 1.72 27.18
CA GLY A 155 11.54 3.10 26.70
C GLY A 155 10.72 3.37 25.44
N THR A 156 10.14 2.38 24.79
CA THR A 156 9.26 2.56 23.63
C THR A 156 7.79 2.35 23.98
N THR A 157 7.32 3.03 25.03
CA THR A 157 5.89 3.17 25.30
C THR A 157 5.33 4.21 24.31
N ARG A 158 4.76 3.75 23.19
CA ARG A 158 3.88 4.60 22.39
C ARG A 158 2.67 3.83 21.91
N ASP A 159 1.53 4.40 22.29
CA ASP A 159 0.23 4.43 21.63
C ASP A 159 -0.25 3.14 20.95
N LEU A 160 -1.37 2.58 21.49
CA LEU A 160 -2.14 1.48 20.93
C LEU A 160 -1.25 0.31 20.50
N ILE A 161 -1.08 -0.65 21.38
CA ILE A 161 -0.42 -1.93 21.06
C ILE A 161 -1.25 -2.59 19.95
N GLU A 162 -0.99 -2.22 18.71
CA GLU A 162 -1.45 -2.95 17.56
C GLU A 162 -0.68 -4.27 17.52
N ASP A 163 -1.39 -5.37 17.42
CA ASP A 163 -0.80 -6.69 17.36
C ASP A 163 -0.10 -6.87 16.01
N THR A 164 1.21 -6.85 16.01
CA THR A 164 2.03 -6.99 14.81
C THR A 164 2.81 -8.29 14.78
N LEU A 165 3.00 -8.83 13.59
CA LEU A 165 3.77 -10.04 13.31
C LEU A 165 4.70 -9.77 12.12
N THR A 166 6.00 -9.95 12.27
CA THR A 166 6.95 -9.84 11.16
C THR A 166 7.25 -11.22 10.57
N ILE A 167 7.01 -11.38 9.26
CA ILE A 167 7.29 -12.61 8.51
C ILE A 167 8.22 -12.25 7.36
N ARG A 168 9.44 -12.79 7.35
CA ARG A 168 10.46 -12.55 6.30
C ARG A 168 10.64 -11.06 5.98
N GLY A 169 10.77 -10.24 7.02
CA GLY A 169 11.00 -8.80 6.88
C GLY A 169 9.76 -7.97 6.51
N ILE A 170 8.58 -8.57 6.35
CA ILE A 170 7.31 -7.87 6.12
C ILE A 170 6.50 -7.86 7.40
N GLN A 171 6.07 -6.67 7.83
CA GLN A 171 5.20 -6.51 8.98
C GLN A 171 3.73 -6.72 8.62
N PHE A 172 3.03 -7.57 9.37
CA PHE A 172 1.59 -7.78 9.32
C PHE A 172 0.96 -7.20 10.57
N ARG A 173 -0.04 -6.37 10.41
CA ARG A 173 -0.74 -5.68 11.48
C ARG A 173 -2.16 -6.22 11.61
N PHE A 174 -2.44 -6.90 12.73
CA PHE A 174 -3.77 -7.43 12.99
C PHE A 174 -4.69 -6.33 13.50
N ILE A 175 -5.77 -6.07 12.76
CA ILE A 175 -6.73 -5.01 13.07
C ILE A 175 -7.91 -5.52 13.88
N ASP A 176 -8.47 -4.64 14.74
CA ASP A 176 -9.61 -4.91 15.63
C ASP A 176 -9.41 -6.07 16.63
N THR A 177 -8.20 -6.25 17.10
CA THR A 177 -7.83 -7.32 18.04
C THR A 177 -8.44 -7.14 19.44
N ALA A 178 -8.86 -5.92 19.79
CA ALA A 178 -9.49 -5.62 21.08
C ALA A 178 -10.79 -6.42 21.30
N GLY A 179 -11.56 -6.67 20.24
CA GLY A 179 -12.74 -7.54 20.27
C GLY A 179 -12.36 -9.03 20.45
N LEU A 180 -11.20 -9.44 19.99
CA LEU A 180 -10.72 -10.82 20.11
C LEU A 180 -10.11 -11.12 21.49
N ARG A 181 -9.53 -10.12 22.17
CA ARG A 181 -8.92 -10.28 23.51
C ARG A 181 -9.92 -10.26 24.66
N LYS A 182 -11.07 -9.58 24.49
CA LYS A 182 -12.08 -9.38 25.53
C LYS A 182 -13.27 -10.36 25.46
N SER A 183 -13.23 -11.36 24.59
CA SER A 183 -14.31 -12.33 24.44
C SER A 183 -14.41 -13.27 25.65
N THR A 184 -14.98 -12.74 26.74
CA THR A 184 -15.75 -13.53 27.69
C THR A 184 -17.22 -13.47 27.19
N ASP A 185 -17.64 -14.48 26.52
CA ASP A 185 -18.95 -15.09 26.23
C ASP A 185 -20.24 -14.27 26.09
N LYS A 186 -20.28 -12.92 26.17
CA LYS A 186 -21.58 -12.21 26.20
C LYS A 186 -21.80 -11.09 25.15
N ILE A 187 -20.87 -10.78 24.23
CA ILE A 187 -21.01 -9.64 23.30
C ILE A 187 -20.73 -10.03 21.84
N GLU A 188 -20.88 -11.28 21.46
CA GLU A 188 -20.55 -11.75 20.09
C GLU A 188 -21.70 -11.58 19.07
N SER A 189 -22.89 -11.12 19.46
CA SER A 189 -24.05 -10.99 18.56
C SER A 189 -24.04 -9.76 17.62
N ILE A 190 -23.00 -8.92 17.64
CA ILE A 190 -22.86 -7.76 16.72
C ILE A 190 -21.95 -8.13 15.53
N GLY A 191 -21.98 -9.40 15.09
CA GLY A 191 -20.91 -10.01 14.27
C GLY A 191 -20.76 -9.44 12.85
N ILE A 192 -21.83 -9.40 12.03
CA ILE A 192 -21.70 -9.20 10.58
C ILE A 192 -21.35 -7.74 10.22
N SER A 193 -22.05 -6.77 10.82
CA SER A 193 -21.78 -5.34 10.52
C SER A 193 -20.38 -4.88 10.96
N LYS A 194 -19.86 -5.47 12.03
CA LYS A 194 -18.50 -5.21 12.51
C LYS A 194 -17.47 -5.88 11.61
N ALA A 195 -17.70 -7.11 11.19
CA ALA A 195 -16.85 -7.84 10.26
C ALA A 195 -16.70 -7.10 8.92
N ILE A 196 -17.78 -6.54 8.38
CA ILE A 196 -17.74 -5.71 7.15
C ILE A 196 -16.89 -4.45 7.35
N LYS A 197 -17.04 -3.75 8.47
CA LYS A 197 -16.23 -2.55 8.76
C LYS A 197 -14.74 -2.88 8.88
N VAL A 198 -14.41 -4.03 9.44
CA VAL A 198 -13.04 -4.52 9.58
C VAL A 198 -12.49 -4.96 8.21
N ALA A 199 -13.29 -5.67 7.42
CA ALA A 199 -12.94 -6.08 6.07
C ALA A 199 -12.56 -4.88 5.18
N LYS A 200 -13.30 -3.77 5.26
CA LYS A 200 -12.99 -2.53 4.50
C LYS A 200 -11.61 -1.93 4.80
N LYS A 201 -11.07 -2.19 5.98
CA LYS A 201 -9.75 -1.70 6.42
C LYS A 201 -8.63 -2.71 6.17
N ALA A 202 -8.96 -3.99 5.98
CA ALA A 202 -8.00 -5.05 5.75
C ALA A 202 -7.53 -5.10 4.29
N LYS A 203 -6.33 -5.65 4.09
CA LYS A 203 -5.83 -6.11 2.77
C LYS A 203 -5.92 -7.62 2.64
N ILE A 204 -5.82 -8.32 3.77
CA ILE A 204 -5.97 -9.76 3.87
C ILE A 204 -6.99 -10.09 4.95
N ILE A 205 -7.91 -10.99 4.65
CA ILE A 205 -8.86 -11.56 5.61
C ILE A 205 -8.49 -13.02 5.82
N LEU A 206 -8.23 -13.39 7.07
CA LEU A 206 -8.17 -14.78 7.51
C LEU A 206 -9.58 -15.18 7.94
N TYR A 207 -10.27 -15.93 7.08
CA TYR A 207 -11.65 -16.35 7.35
C TYR A 207 -11.66 -17.74 7.98
N LEU A 208 -11.92 -17.82 9.29
CA LEU A 208 -11.90 -19.06 10.06
C LEU A 208 -13.22 -19.81 9.96
N ILE A 209 -13.12 -21.05 9.55
CA ILE A 209 -14.22 -22.03 9.45
C ILE A 209 -13.90 -23.19 10.39
N GLU A 210 -14.73 -23.44 11.38
CA GLU A 210 -14.57 -24.63 12.22
C GLU A 210 -14.96 -25.88 11.42
N VAL A 211 -14.08 -26.90 11.48
CA VAL A 211 -14.22 -28.12 10.66
C VAL A 211 -15.56 -28.83 10.89
N ASN A 212 -16.06 -28.83 12.15
CA ASN A 212 -17.27 -29.54 12.53
C ASN A 212 -18.56 -28.71 12.40
N GLU A 213 -18.48 -27.38 12.17
CA GLU A 213 -19.60 -26.45 12.08
C GLU A 213 -19.66 -25.70 10.73
N CYS A 214 -19.48 -26.43 9.63
CA CYS A 214 -19.45 -25.83 8.30
C CYS A 214 -20.86 -25.62 7.73
N ASP A 215 -21.42 -24.40 7.93
CA ASP A 215 -22.65 -23.98 7.28
C ASP A 215 -22.34 -23.27 5.96
N VAL A 216 -22.54 -24.01 4.86
CA VAL A 216 -22.23 -23.59 3.50
C VAL A 216 -22.91 -22.30 3.08
N ASN A 217 -24.18 -22.12 3.44
CA ASN A 217 -24.97 -20.96 3.03
C ASN A 217 -24.50 -19.68 3.74
N SER A 218 -24.19 -19.78 5.03
CA SER A 218 -23.63 -18.67 5.80
C SER A 218 -22.26 -18.25 5.25
N ILE A 219 -21.39 -19.22 4.96
CA ILE A 219 -20.05 -18.96 4.40
C ILE A 219 -20.16 -18.26 3.04
N LYS A 220 -21.08 -18.72 2.17
CA LYS A 220 -21.30 -18.13 0.85
C LYS A 220 -21.74 -16.66 0.97
N GLY A 221 -22.70 -16.35 1.85
CA GLY A 221 -23.16 -14.98 2.09
C GLY A 221 -22.04 -14.05 2.61
N ASP A 222 -21.19 -14.56 3.50
CA ASP A 222 -20.04 -13.80 4.00
C ASP A 222 -19.02 -13.52 2.89
N PHE A 223 -18.70 -14.51 2.06
CA PHE A 223 -17.76 -14.35 0.94
C PHE A 223 -18.28 -13.40 -0.13
N GLU A 224 -19.56 -13.48 -0.49
CA GLU A 224 -20.19 -12.51 -1.42
C GLU A 224 -20.08 -11.08 -0.89
N THR A 225 -20.26 -10.90 0.40
CA THR A 225 -20.14 -9.60 1.07
C THR A 225 -18.70 -9.07 1.02
N PHE A 226 -17.70 -9.93 1.26
CA PHE A 226 -16.29 -9.53 1.25
C PHE A 226 -15.72 -9.40 -0.16
N SER A 227 -16.23 -10.14 -1.14
CA SER A 227 -15.75 -10.11 -2.54
C SER A 227 -15.98 -8.77 -3.23
N ASN A 228 -16.92 -7.95 -2.75
CA ASN A 228 -17.13 -6.59 -3.23
C ASN A 228 -16.02 -5.62 -2.81
N GLU A 229 -15.18 -5.99 -1.86
CA GLU A 229 -14.03 -5.21 -1.42
C GLU A 229 -12.76 -5.76 -2.10
N LYS A 230 -11.79 -4.90 -2.42
CA LYS A 230 -10.50 -5.33 -3.01
C LYS A 230 -9.59 -5.96 -1.93
N VAL A 231 -10.01 -7.10 -1.40
CA VAL A 231 -9.40 -7.79 -0.26
C VAL A 231 -9.05 -9.23 -0.66
N ILE A 232 -7.91 -9.71 -0.22
CA ILE A 232 -7.50 -11.12 -0.39
C ILE A 232 -8.11 -11.91 0.76
N ILE A 233 -8.95 -12.89 0.46
CA ILE A 233 -9.55 -13.77 1.45
C ILE A 233 -8.78 -15.08 1.47
N ILE A 234 -8.32 -15.51 2.65
CA ILE A 234 -7.69 -16.79 2.90
C ILE A 234 -8.63 -17.62 3.78
N PRO A 235 -9.32 -18.62 3.22
CA PRO A 235 -10.15 -19.53 4.00
C PRO A 235 -9.26 -20.42 4.89
N ILE A 236 -9.60 -20.52 6.16
CA ILE A 236 -8.85 -21.30 7.14
C ILE A 236 -9.78 -22.28 7.82
N PHE A 237 -9.56 -23.57 7.61
CA PHE A 237 -10.24 -24.62 8.36
C PHE A 237 -9.51 -24.84 9.70
N SER A 238 -10.13 -24.42 10.78
CA SER A 238 -9.59 -24.49 12.14
C SER A 238 -10.01 -25.76 12.87
N LYS A 239 -9.28 -26.09 13.93
CA LYS A 239 -9.52 -27.25 14.83
C LYS A 239 -9.48 -28.58 14.11
N VAL A 240 -8.56 -28.74 13.16
CA VAL A 240 -8.44 -29.99 12.39
C VAL A 240 -8.00 -31.20 13.25
N ASP A 241 -7.47 -30.95 14.43
CA ASP A 241 -7.16 -31.96 15.46
C ASP A 241 -8.42 -32.62 16.04
N LEU A 242 -9.58 -31.96 16.02
CA LEU A 242 -10.87 -32.51 16.50
C LEU A 242 -11.62 -33.32 15.44
N LYS A 243 -11.01 -33.59 14.30
CA LYS A 243 -11.63 -34.42 13.25
C LYS A 243 -12.00 -35.80 13.78
N ASN A 244 -13.29 -36.16 13.67
CA ASN A 244 -13.74 -37.53 13.90
C ASN A 244 -13.08 -38.45 12.86
N LYS A 245 -12.31 -39.44 13.32
CA LYS A 245 -11.54 -40.36 12.47
C LYS A 245 -12.41 -41.25 11.56
N ASN A 246 -13.73 -41.26 11.74
CA ASN A 246 -14.64 -42.24 11.15
C ASN A 246 -15.44 -41.78 9.93
N GLU A 247 -15.34 -40.54 9.49
CA GLU A 247 -16.05 -40.10 8.28
C GLU A 247 -15.05 -39.55 7.26
N GLY A 248 -15.16 -40.07 6.02
CA GLY A 248 -14.26 -39.77 4.89
C GLY A 248 -14.13 -38.30 4.53
N ASN A 249 -13.47 -37.55 5.38
CA ASN A 249 -13.39 -36.11 5.41
C ASN A 249 -12.67 -35.46 4.22
N SER A 250 -11.91 -36.21 3.42
CA SER A 250 -11.33 -35.69 2.17
C SER A 250 -12.41 -35.38 1.12
N LEU A 251 -13.47 -36.18 1.09
CA LEU A 251 -14.64 -35.98 0.20
C LEU A 251 -15.51 -34.79 0.65
N PHE A 252 -15.65 -34.56 1.96
CA PHE A 252 -16.36 -33.40 2.49
C PHE A 252 -15.70 -32.09 2.05
N TYR A 253 -14.37 -31.99 2.14
CA TYR A 253 -13.64 -30.80 1.69
C TYR A 253 -13.71 -30.63 0.17
N GLN A 254 -13.51 -31.69 -0.61
CA GLN A 254 -13.55 -31.64 -2.08
C GLN A 254 -14.95 -31.32 -2.62
N ASN A 255 -15.99 -31.86 -2.03
CA ASN A 255 -17.38 -31.65 -2.47
C ASN A 255 -17.91 -30.27 -2.04
N ASN A 256 -17.60 -29.81 -0.83
CA ASN A 256 -18.03 -28.49 -0.35
C ASN A 256 -17.25 -27.35 -1.02
N VAL A 257 -16.00 -27.57 -1.41
CA VAL A 257 -15.20 -26.64 -2.23
C VAL A 257 -15.90 -26.32 -3.55
N LYS A 258 -16.50 -27.35 -4.22
CA LYS A 258 -17.23 -27.16 -5.47
C LYS A 258 -18.64 -26.56 -5.29
N ILE A 259 -19.29 -26.84 -4.16
CA ILE A 259 -20.68 -26.38 -3.89
C ILE A 259 -20.70 -24.86 -3.62
N LEU A 260 -19.64 -24.30 -3.04
CA LEU A 260 -19.59 -22.88 -2.67
C LEU A 260 -19.39 -21.92 -3.85
N GLY A 261 -18.95 -22.42 -5.03
CA GLY A 261 -18.51 -21.54 -6.13
C GLY A 261 -17.35 -20.61 -5.75
N ILE A 262 -16.70 -20.88 -4.61
CA ILE A 262 -15.57 -20.16 -4.07
C ILE A 262 -14.32 -20.96 -4.40
N ASP A 263 -13.28 -20.29 -4.85
CA ASP A 263 -11.97 -20.92 -5.03
C ASP A 263 -11.34 -21.20 -3.65
N LEU A 264 -11.64 -22.38 -3.11
CA LEU A 264 -11.02 -22.88 -1.89
C LEU A 264 -9.69 -23.60 -2.15
N SER A 265 -9.16 -23.56 -3.37
CA SER A 265 -7.85 -24.14 -3.70
C SER A 265 -6.71 -23.55 -2.84
N ASN A 266 -6.90 -22.32 -2.35
CA ASN A 266 -6.02 -21.62 -1.43
C ASN A 266 -6.38 -21.79 0.06
N SER A 267 -7.29 -22.71 0.41
CA SER A 267 -7.64 -22.93 1.82
C SER A 267 -6.51 -23.57 2.61
N ILE A 268 -6.42 -23.21 3.87
CA ILE A 268 -5.39 -23.71 4.78
C ILE A 268 -6.07 -24.47 5.91
N GLN A 269 -5.56 -25.63 6.26
CA GLN A 269 -5.98 -26.39 7.43
C GLN A 269 -5.03 -26.09 8.57
N ILE A 270 -5.58 -25.70 9.74
CA ILE A 270 -4.76 -25.39 10.92
C ILE A 270 -5.24 -26.12 12.17
N SER A 271 -4.28 -26.53 12.96
CA SER A 271 -4.42 -26.78 14.40
C SER A 271 -3.47 -25.86 15.17
N ILE A 272 -3.96 -25.21 16.20
CA ILE A 272 -3.12 -24.37 17.08
C ILE A 272 -2.08 -25.19 17.85
N PHE A 273 -2.24 -26.51 17.90
CA PHE A 273 -1.31 -27.46 18.54
C PHE A 273 -0.25 -27.99 17.58
N ASP A 274 -0.35 -27.70 16.29
CA ASP A 274 0.58 -28.16 15.25
C ASP A 274 1.31 -26.96 14.63
N ASP A 275 2.57 -26.78 15.01
CA ASP A 275 3.44 -25.69 14.57
C ASP A 275 3.71 -25.72 13.05
N LEU A 276 3.63 -26.88 12.39
CA LEU A 276 3.80 -26.99 10.94
C LEU A 276 2.65 -26.31 10.18
N THR A 277 1.42 -26.45 10.68
CA THR A 277 0.25 -25.78 10.08
C THR A 277 0.31 -24.28 10.25
N ILE A 278 0.79 -23.79 11.39
CA ILE A 278 1.00 -22.36 11.64
C ILE A 278 2.13 -21.81 10.74
N LYS A 279 3.21 -22.55 10.58
CA LYS A 279 4.30 -22.19 9.67
C LYS A 279 3.78 -22.08 8.23
N ASN A 280 2.95 -23.03 7.77
CA ASN A 280 2.33 -22.96 6.44
C ASN A 280 1.45 -21.72 6.28
N LEU A 281 0.66 -21.36 7.30
CA LEU A 281 -0.14 -20.12 7.29
C LEU A 281 0.75 -18.87 7.10
N LYS A 282 1.88 -18.79 7.82
CA LYS A 282 2.84 -17.69 7.68
C LYS A 282 3.43 -17.62 6.27
N GLU A 283 3.78 -18.77 5.67
CA GLU A 283 4.25 -18.85 4.28
C GLU A 283 3.19 -18.35 3.29
N GLN A 284 1.93 -18.72 3.48
CA GLN A 284 0.83 -18.27 2.62
C GLN A 284 0.56 -16.76 2.79
N LEU A 285 0.61 -16.23 4.00
CA LEU A 285 0.54 -14.79 4.24
C LEU A 285 1.63 -14.05 3.46
N PHE A 286 2.87 -14.53 3.54
CA PHE A 286 3.99 -13.94 2.81
C PHE A 286 3.78 -14.00 1.29
N LYS A 287 3.36 -15.16 0.74
CA LYS A 287 3.07 -15.31 -0.70
C LYS A 287 1.99 -14.34 -1.17
N LYS A 288 0.92 -14.18 -0.38
CA LYS A 288 -0.20 -13.29 -0.73
C LYS A 288 0.17 -11.81 -0.71
N THR A 289 1.26 -11.40 -0.05
CA THR A 289 1.76 -10.03 -0.20
C THR A 289 2.31 -9.76 -1.60
N SER A 290 2.82 -10.77 -2.29
CA SER A 290 3.26 -10.64 -3.68
C SER A 290 2.09 -10.37 -4.64
N ASP A 291 0.89 -10.87 -4.32
CA ASP A 291 -0.33 -10.63 -5.10
C ASP A 291 -0.81 -9.16 -4.98
N LEU A 292 -0.37 -8.43 -3.95
CA LEU A 292 -0.60 -6.99 -3.79
C LEU A 292 0.33 -6.16 -4.69
N LYS A 293 1.42 -6.73 -5.21
CA LYS A 293 2.40 -6.06 -6.04
C LYS A 293 1.90 -5.98 -7.49
N SER A 294 1.44 -4.80 -7.90
CA SER A 294 0.85 -4.57 -9.23
C SER A 294 1.89 -4.40 -10.34
N SER A 295 3.19 -4.27 -10.02
CA SER A 295 4.25 -4.01 -11.00
C SER A 295 5.51 -4.81 -10.66
N PRO A 296 6.21 -5.35 -11.68
CA PRO A 296 7.49 -6.06 -11.49
C PRO A 296 8.65 -5.12 -11.11
N ASN A 297 8.50 -3.80 -11.30
CA ASN A 297 9.55 -2.82 -11.03
C ASN A 297 9.67 -2.51 -9.53
N ASN A 298 10.91 -2.30 -9.08
CA ASN A 298 11.22 -1.99 -7.66
C ASN A 298 10.83 -0.58 -7.22
N THR A 299 10.22 0.21 -8.12
CA THR A 299 9.81 1.59 -7.83
C THR A 299 8.43 1.60 -7.21
N ILE A 300 8.37 1.79 -5.89
CA ILE A 300 7.13 1.67 -5.10
C ILE A 300 6.79 3.02 -4.48
N VAL A 301 5.56 3.49 -4.70
CA VAL A 301 5.00 4.69 -4.08
C VAL A 301 4.35 4.30 -2.75
N SER A 302 4.79 4.90 -1.64
CA SER A 302 4.24 4.65 -0.31
C SER A 302 3.63 5.88 0.35
N ASN A 303 3.84 7.08 -0.20
CA ASN A 303 3.37 8.34 0.36
C ASN A 303 2.05 8.79 -0.31
N VAL A 304 1.06 9.15 0.53
CA VAL A 304 -0.27 9.62 0.09
C VAL A 304 -0.17 10.91 -0.73
N ARG A 305 0.73 11.84 -0.37
CA ARG A 305 0.96 13.08 -1.10
C ARG A 305 1.37 12.79 -2.54
N HIS A 306 2.39 11.95 -2.72
CA HIS A 306 2.86 11.55 -4.07
C HIS A 306 1.76 10.88 -4.89
N TYR A 307 1.00 9.96 -4.26
CA TYR A 307 -0.14 9.32 -4.91
C TYR A 307 -1.20 10.33 -5.39
N SER A 308 -1.52 11.33 -4.56
CA SER A 308 -2.49 12.36 -4.91
C SER A 308 -2.01 13.24 -6.07
N SER A 309 -0.75 13.70 -6.03
CA SER A 309 -0.15 14.51 -7.09
C SER A 309 -0.01 13.71 -8.39
N MET A 310 0.36 12.42 -8.34
CA MET A 310 0.40 11.54 -9.53
C MET A 310 -1.00 11.35 -10.14
N ARG A 311 -2.05 11.23 -9.32
CA ARG A 311 -3.44 11.15 -9.82
C ARG A 311 -3.90 12.45 -10.49
N ALA A 312 -3.55 13.60 -9.92
CA ALA A 312 -3.81 14.89 -10.51
C ALA A 312 -3.10 15.02 -11.85
N SER A 313 -1.80 14.74 -11.90
CA SER A 313 -1.01 14.73 -13.15
C SER A 313 -1.60 13.79 -14.20
N LEU A 314 -2.03 12.59 -13.83
CA LEU A 314 -2.66 11.65 -14.75
C LEU A 314 -3.97 12.19 -15.34
N LYS A 315 -4.74 12.94 -14.55
CA LYS A 315 -5.98 13.59 -15.02
C LYS A 315 -5.66 14.66 -16.05
N SER A 316 -4.68 15.55 -15.76
CA SER A 316 -4.28 16.62 -16.66
C SER A 316 -3.66 16.07 -17.96
N VAL A 317 -2.79 15.05 -17.88
CA VAL A 317 -2.27 14.36 -19.08
C VAL A 317 -3.38 13.79 -19.95
N LYS A 318 -4.41 13.19 -19.37
CA LYS A 318 -5.57 12.70 -20.13
C LYS A 318 -6.38 13.85 -20.77
N ASN A 319 -6.48 14.98 -20.10
CA ASN A 319 -7.12 16.17 -20.66
C ASN A 319 -6.34 16.68 -21.86
N ILE A 320 -5.02 16.87 -21.75
CA ILE A 320 -4.14 17.26 -22.86
C ILE A 320 -4.33 16.34 -24.07
N LYS A 321 -4.32 15.02 -23.86
CA LYS A 321 -4.54 14.04 -24.94
C LYS A 321 -5.91 14.18 -25.62
N ARG A 322 -6.95 14.54 -24.85
CA ARG A 322 -8.29 14.79 -25.40
C ARG A 322 -8.33 16.11 -26.20
N SER A 323 -7.69 17.16 -25.70
CA SER A 323 -7.58 18.46 -26.33
C SER A 323 -6.82 18.35 -27.67
N LEU A 324 -5.70 17.64 -27.69
CA LEU A 324 -4.95 17.33 -28.92
C LEU A 324 -5.80 16.60 -29.96
N LYS A 325 -6.54 15.56 -29.56
CA LYS A 325 -7.43 14.81 -30.49
C LYS A 325 -8.57 15.65 -31.07
N LYS A 326 -9.00 16.69 -30.37
CA LYS A 326 -10.07 17.58 -30.80
C LYS A 326 -9.56 18.77 -31.62
N GLY A 327 -8.26 18.92 -31.82
CA GLY A 327 -7.66 20.08 -32.50
C GLY A 327 -7.92 21.39 -31.75
N VAL A 328 -7.90 21.37 -30.41
CA VAL A 328 -8.12 22.54 -29.57
C VAL A 328 -6.97 23.52 -29.73
N SER A 329 -7.24 24.82 -29.65
CA SER A 329 -6.23 25.89 -29.77
C SER A 329 -5.10 25.77 -28.75
N GLY A 330 -3.93 26.28 -29.13
CA GLY A 330 -2.70 26.23 -28.30
C GLY A 330 -2.91 26.83 -26.90
N ASP A 331 -3.71 27.89 -26.76
CA ASP A 331 -4.00 28.56 -25.50
C ASP A 331 -4.58 27.59 -24.43
N LEU A 332 -5.62 26.84 -24.82
CA LEU A 332 -6.26 25.88 -23.92
C LEU A 332 -5.33 24.69 -23.63
N LEU A 333 -4.51 24.31 -24.61
CA LEU A 333 -3.53 23.24 -24.45
C LEU A 333 -2.43 23.63 -23.45
N SER A 334 -1.96 24.90 -23.51
CA SER A 334 -0.91 25.42 -22.60
C SER A 334 -1.38 25.39 -21.13
N VAL A 335 -2.64 25.70 -20.85
CA VAL A 335 -3.21 25.66 -19.50
C VAL A 335 -3.20 24.22 -18.93
N ASP A 336 -3.67 23.25 -19.73
CA ASP A 336 -3.68 21.84 -19.33
C ASP A 336 -2.23 21.31 -19.07
N ILE A 337 -1.26 21.75 -19.90
CA ILE A 337 0.15 21.38 -19.75
C ILE A 337 0.74 21.99 -18.48
N LYS A 338 0.48 23.27 -18.18
CA LYS A 338 0.90 23.93 -16.94
C LYS A 338 0.35 23.23 -15.71
N GLU A 339 -0.92 22.80 -15.72
CA GLU A 339 -1.51 22.03 -14.63
C GLU A 339 -0.80 20.68 -14.44
N ALA A 340 -0.45 19.99 -15.52
CA ALA A 340 0.31 18.74 -15.46
C ALA A 340 1.73 18.96 -14.91
N LEU A 341 2.43 20.02 -15.36
CA LEU A 341 3.77 20.39 -14.88
C LEU A 341 3.78 20.72 -13.40
N ASN A 342 2.79 21.48 -12.91
CA ASN A 342 2.64 21.81 -11.49
C ASN A 342 2.44 20.54 -10.65
N SER A 343 1.51 19.68 -11.05
CA SER A 343 1.25 18.43 -10.34
C SER A 343 2.45 17.48 -10.33
N LEU A 344 3.24 17.41 -11.40
CA LEU A 344 4.49 16.65 -11.45
C LEU A 344 5.57 17.29 -10.56
N GLY A 345 5.67 18.63 -10.57
CA GLY A 345 6.59 19.39 -9.72
C GLY A 345 6.32 19.22 -8.25
N GLU A 346 5.07 19.16 -7.82
CA GLU A 346 4.68 18.88 -6.44
C GLU A 346 5.25 17.57 -5.90
N ILE A 347 5.44 16.54 -6.76
CA ILE A 347 5.98 15.25 -6.33
C ILE A 347 7.41 15.43 -5.80
N THR A 348 8.24 16.17 -6.52
CA THR A 348 9.67 16.37 -6.22
C THR A 348 9.94 17.63 -5.40
N GLY A 349 8.92 18.45 -5.16
CA GLY A 349 9.05 19.74 -4.46
C GLY A 349 9.65 20.85 -5.34
N GLU A 350 9.62 20.67 -6.65
CA GLU A 350 9.94 21.72 -7.62
C GLU A 350 8.66 22.55 -7.85
N ILE A 351 8.42 23.49 -6.95
CA ILE A 351 7.34 24.46 -7.09
C ILE A 351 7.87 25.53 -8.05
N THR A 352 7.31 25.61 -9.23
CA THR A 352 7.48 26.76 -10.11
C THR A 352 6.59 27.87 -9.59
N ASN A 353 7.15 28.81 -8.84
CA ASN A 353 6.57 30.13 -8.77
C ASN A 353 6.93 30.82 -10.10
N ASP A 354 5.94 31.10 -10.89
CA ASP A 354 6.02 32.02 -12.05
C ASP A 354 7.08 31.70 -13.13
N GLU A 355 7.19 30.46 -13.55
CA GLU A 355 7.77 30.12 -14.86
C GLU A 355 6.68 29.70 -15.85
#